data_ed2b3151ab654978a0bdb9317875be32
#
_entry.id   ed2b3151ab654978a0bdb9317875be32
#
_cell.length_a   1.000
_cell.length_b   1.000
_cell.length_c   1.000
_cell.angle_alpha   90.00
_cell.angle_beta   90.00
_cell.angle_gamma   90.00
#
_symmetry.space_group_name_H-M   'P 1'
#
loop_
_entity.id
_entity.type
_entity.pdbx_description
1 polymer ?
#
loop_
_entity_poly.entity_id
_entity_poly.type
_entity_poly.pdbx_seq_one_letter_code
_entity_poly.pdbx_strand_id
1 'polypeptide(L)'
;FGPGDTAIFPRILNVARSGRFPLVHAGRAVIDITHVDNVVAATRAALQADAPGDGRAYNISNGQPLAVAELLARTFALCGLAVRLRPVPRQLAVTAAGVSELLARLRPGCPEPRLTRYGVGVIGWSQTLDIGRARNELGYVPVTSLEDGLATFARHWKTHDH
;
A
#
# COMPACT_ATOMS: atom_id res chain seq x y z
N PHE A 1 -2.29 -1.85 -5.85
CA PHE A 1 -1.36 -0.93 -6.50
C PHE A 1 -1.12 -1.36 -7.94
N GLY A 2 -0.61 -0.44 -8.78
CA GLY A 2 -0.29 -0.73 -10.17
C GLY A 2 -0.12 0.55 -10.99
N PRO A 3 0.05 0.45 -12.31
CA PRO A 3 0.07 1.60 -13.20
C PRO A 3 -1.20 2.45 -13.05
N GLY A 4 -1.06 3.77 -12.90
CA GLY A 4 -2.19 4.68 -12.69
C GLY A 4 -2.77 4.68 -11.26
N ASP A 5 -2.07 4.11 -10.27
CA ASP A 5 -2.45 4.26 -8.86
C ASP A 5 -2.48 5.75 -8.48
N THR A 6 -3.62 6.22 -7.99
CA THR A 6 -3.82 7.61 -7.53
C THR A 6 -3.97 7.69 -6.01
N ALA A 7 -3.96 6.56 -5.31
CA ALA A 7 -4.33 6.47 -3.90
C ALA A 7 -3.11 6.54 -2.96
N ILE A 8 -2.37 5.46 -2.82
CA ILE A 8 -1.38 5.29 -1.75
C ILE A 8 0.03 5.69 -2.20
N PHE A 9 0.53 5.07 -3.26
CA PHE A 9 1.91 5.30 -3.69
C PHE A 9 2.22 6.73 -4.12
N PRO A 10 1.36 7.43 -4.90
CA PRO A 10 1.62 8.83 -5.24
C PRO A 10 1.70 9.74 -4.01
N ARG A 11 0.87 9.51 -3.00
CA ARG A 11 0.93 10.29 -1.74
C ARG A 11 2.26 10.06 -1.00
N ILE A 12 2.71 8.80 -0.94
CA ILE A 12 4.00 8.43 -0.35
C ILE A 12 5.15 9.10 -1.11
N LEU A 13 5.15 9.01 -2.44
CA LEU A 13 6.20 9.57 -3.28
C LEU A 13 6.23 11.10 -3.23
N ASN A 14 5.08 11.76 -3.15
CA ASN A 14 5.01 13.21 -2.97
C ASN A 14 5.66 13.67 -1.66
N VAL A 15 5.46 12.95 -0.56
CA VAL A 15 6.17 13.22 0.70
C VAL A 15 7.66 12.95 0.55
N ALA A 16 8.02 11.87 -0.14
CA ALA A 16 9.42 11.43 -0.35
C ALA A 16 10.25 12.41 -1.20
N ARG A 17 9.61 13.20 -2.09
CA ARG A 17 10.28 14.27 -2.87
C ARG A 17 11.00 15.31 -2.00
N SER A 18 10.58 15.47 -0.75
CA SER A 18 11.31 16.32 0.22
C SER A 18 12.69 15.77 0.64
N GLY A 19 13.08 14.59 0.18
CA GLY A 19 14.29 13.88 0.57
C GLY A 19 14.23 13.25 1.97
N ARG A 20 13.09 13.34 2.66
CA ARG A 20 12.87 12.76 4.00
C ARG A 20 11.49 12.11 4.07
N PHE A 21 11.42 10.94 4.70
CA PHE A 21 10.15 10.26 4.92
C PHE A 21 10.03 9.78 6.37
N PRO A 22 8.94 10.13 7.09
CA PRO A 22 8.69 9.67 8.44
C PRO A 22 8.33 8.18 8.42
N LEU A 23 9.12 7.36 9.10
CA LEU A 23 8.96 5.92 9.14
C LEU A 23 8.36 5.49 10.48
N VAL A 24 7.07 5.27 10.53
CA VAL A 24 6.36 4.87 11.75
C VAL A 24 6.92 3.55 12.27
N HIS A 25 7.22 3.48 13.56
CA HIS A 25 7.77 2.29 14.21
C HIS A 25 9.02 1.73 13.52
N ALA A 26 9.86 2.60 12.98
CA ALA A 26 11.04 2.22 12.21
C ALA A 26 10.73 1.28 11.01
N GLY A 27 9.47 1.28 10.52
CA GLY A 27 9.03 0.45 9.41
C GLY A 27 9.03 -1.05 9.67
N ARG A 28 8.97 -1.47 10.94
CA ARG A 28 8.97 -2.89 11.34
C ARG A 28 7.64 -3.59 11.07
N ALA A 29 6.57 -2.84 10.81
CA ALA A 29 5.29 -3.42 10.44
C ALA A 29 5.45 -4.23 9.16
N VAL A 30 4.88 -5.42 9.13
CA VAL A 30 4.87 -6.30 7.96
C VAL A 30 3.50 -6.15 7.29
N ILE A 31 3.51 -5.84 6.01
CA ILE A 31 2.29 -5.65 5.23
C ILE A 31 2.30 -6.52 3.98
N ASP A 32 1.11 -6.85 3.53
CA ASP A 32 0.90 -7.55 2.29
C ASP A 32 0.13 -6.61 1.34
N ILE A 33 0.67 -6.39 0.16
CA ILE A 33 0.05 -5.53 -0.84
C ILE A 33 -0.36 -6.33 -2.07
N THR A 34 -1.32 -5.81 -2.81
CA THR A 34 -1.88 -6.52 -3.96
C THR A 34 -1.69 -5.71 -5.24
N HIS A 35 -1.04 -6.30 -6.24
CA HIS A 35 -1.00 -5.71 -7.58
C HIS A 35 -2.36 -5.86 -8.26
N VAL A 36 -2.76 -4.87 -9.07
CA VAL A 36 -4.06 -4.86 -9.74
C VAL A 36 -4.29 -6.08 -10.61
N ASP A 37 -3.27 -6.56 -11.33
CA ASP A 37 -3.39 -7.75 -12.17
C ASP A 37 -3.71 -9.00 -11.35
N ASN A 38 -3.23 -9.08 -10.11
CA ASN A 38 -3.54 -10.18 -9.20
C ASN A 38 -5.00 -10.12 -8.73
N VAL A 39 -5.56 -8.92 -8.57
CA VAL A 39 -7.01 -8.75 -8.29
C VAL A 39 -7.82 -9.21 -9.50
N VAL A 40 -7.42 -8.82 -10.70
CA VAL A 40 -8.07 -9.27 -11.96
C VAL A 40 -8.00 -10.78 -12.10
N ALA A 41 -6.83 -11.39 -11.84
CA ALA A 41 -6.65 -12.84 -11.91
C ALA A 41 -7.56 -13.57 -10.90
N ALA A 42 -7.64 -13.07 -9.66
CA ALA A 42 -8.53 -13.62 -8.63
C ALA A 42 -10.02 -13.51 -9.00
N THR A 43 -10.41 -12.35 -9.56
CA THR A 43 -11.78 -12.13 -10.02
C THR A 43 -12.15 -13.12 -11.14
N ARG A 44 -11.24 -13.32 -12.10
CA ARG A 44 -11.44 -14.29 -13.19
C ARG A 44 -11.55 -15.72 -12.64
N ALA A 45 -10.68 -16.08 -11.69
CA ALA A 45 -10.74 -17.39 -11.04
C ALA A 45 -12.09 -17.61 -10.32
N ALA A 46 -12.59 -16.60 -9.60
CA ALA A 46 -13.88 -16.67 -8.93
C ALA A 46 -15.06 -16.82 -9.91
N LEU A 47 -15.01 -16.16 -11.08
CA LEU A 47 -16.03 -16.29 -12.14
C LEU A 47 -16.03 -17.66 -12.83
N GLN A 48 -14.89 -18.35 -12.81
CA GLN A 48 -14.69 -19.66 -13.43
C GLN A 48 -14.83 -20.83 -12.45
N ALA A 49 -15.05 -20.53 -11.15
CA ALA A 49 -15.18 -21.56 -10.13
C ALA A 49 -16.50 -22.35 -10.33
N ASP A 50 -16.47 -23.65 -9.95
CA ASP A 50 -17.60 -24.57 -10.11
C ASP A 50 -18.86 -24.17 -9.30
N ALA A 51 -18.69 -23.40 -8.23
CA ALA A 51 -19.76 -22.87 -7.40
C ALA A 51 -19.69 -21.34 -7.24
N PRO A 52 -19.87 -20.58 -8.32
CA PRO A 52 -19.85 -19.13 -8.24
C PRO A 52 -21.05 -18.59 -7.46
N GLY A 53 -20.81 -17.58 -6.64
CA GLY A 53 -21.90 -16.84 -6.01
C GLY A 53 -22.48 -17.45 -4.72
N ASP A 54 -21.75 -18.33 -4.04
CA ASP A 54 -22.14 -18.89 -2.73
C ASP A 54 -22.00 -17.90 -1.54
N GLY A 55 -21.60 -16.66 -1.81
CA GLY A 55 -21.42 -15.61 -0.81
C GLY A 55 -20.14 -15.69 0.01
N ARG A 56 -19.21 -16.58 -0.33
CA ARG A 56 -17.93 -16.69 0.38
C ARG A 56 -17.03 -15.49 0.09
N ALA A 57 -16.30 -15.05 1.11
CA ALA A 57 -15.28 -14.02 0.99
C ALA A 57 -13.89 -14.65 0.89
N TYR A 58 -13.06 -14.07 0.02
CA TYR A 58 -11.68 -14.50 -0.20
C TYR A 58 -10.73 -13.33 0.01
N ASN A 59 -9.68 -13.57 0.81
CA ASN A 59 -8.56 -12.63 0.87
C ASN A 59 -7.69 -12.79 -0.36
N ILE A 60 -7.30 -11.69 -0.97
CA ILE A 60 -6.45 -11.66 -2.14
C ILE A 60 -5.26 -10.73 -1.87
N SER A 61 -4.06 -11.24 -2.07
CA SER A 61 -2.82 -10.47 -2.01
C SER A 61 -1.76 -11.07 -2.93
N ASN A 62 -0.61 -10.42 -3.01
CA ASN A 62 0.54 -11.01 -3.71
C ASN A 62 1.11 -12.25 -2.98
N GLY A 63 0.73 -12.49 -1.71
CA GLY A 63 1.28 -13.56 -0.89
C GLY A 63 2.78 -13.41 -0.62
N GLN A 64 3.27 -12.19 -0.63
CA GLN A 64 4.68 -11.81 -0.42
C GLN A 64 4.77 -10.70 0.64
N PRO A 65 4.41 -10.98 1.90
CA PRO A 65 4.47 -9.98 2.95
C PRO A 65 5.90 -9.53 3.20
N LEU A 66 6.08 -8.21 3.39
CA LEU A 66 7.39 -7.65 3.69
C LEU A 66 7.29 -6.46 4.65
N ALA A 67 8.42 -6.09 5.25
CA ALA A 67 8.48 -4.94 6.14
C ALA A 67 8.24 -3.62 5.36
N VAL A 68 7.49 -2.70 5.97
CA VAL A 68 7.21 -1.38 5.38
C VAL A 68 8.50 -0.63 5.03
N ALA A 69 9.54 -0.73 5.88
CA ALA A 69 10.83 -0.12 5.58
C ALA A 69 11.43 -0.62 4.27
N GLU A 70 11.34 -1.92 4.03
CA GLU A 70 11.87 -2.58 2.84
C GLU A 70 11.04 -2.23 1.60
N LEU A 71 9.70 -2.28 1.71
CA LEU A 71 8.81 -1.86 0.63
C LEU A 71 9.11 -0.43 0.18
N LEU A 72 9.20 0.50 1.13
CA LEU A 72 9.47 1.91 0.82
C LEU A 72 10.86 2.11 0.22
N ALA A 73 11.88 1.45 0.77
CA ALA A 73 13.25 1.55 0.25
C ALA A 73 13.33 1.07 -1.21
N ARG A 74 12.74 -0.09 -1.52
CA ARG A 74 12.65 -0.63 -2.89
C ARG A 74 11.89 0.32 -3.82
N THR A 75 10.73 0.81 -3.38
CA THR A 75 9.91 1.73 -4.17
C THR A 75 10.66 3.03 -4.48
N PHE A 76 11.30 3.65 -3.47
CA PHE A 76 12.05 4.88 -3.68
C PHE A 76 13.25 4.67 -4.61
N ALA A 77 13.97 3.58 -4.47
CA ALA A 77 15.09 3.24 -5.36
C ALA A 77 14.62 3.07 -6.82
N LEU A 78 13.52 2.33 -7.04
CA LEU A 78 12.93 2.14 -8.37
C LEU A 78 12.43 3.46 -8.97
N CYS A 79 11.88 4.37 -8.16
CA CYS A 79 11.46 5.71 -8.61
C CYS A 79 12.62 6.71 -8.76
N GLY A 80 13.85 6.34 -8.40
CA GLY A 80 15.02 7.24 -8.49
C GLY A 80 15.06 8.32 -7.41
N LEU A 81 14.39 8.11 -6.28
CA LEU A 81 14.34 9.06 -5.17
C LEU A 81 15.36 8.72 -4.08
N ALA A 82 16.24 9.67 -3.77
CA ALA A 82 17.15 9.59 -2.63
C ALA A 82 16.46 10.08 -1.36
N VAL A 83 15.92 9.15 -0.56
CA VAL A 83 15.09 9.47 0.62
C VAL A 83 15.73 8.98 1.90
N ARG A 84 15.84 9.87 2.89
CA ARG A 84 16.26 9.51 4.26
C ARG A 84 15.02 9.10 5.07
N LEU A 85 14.95 7.84 5.45
CA LEU A 85 13.94 7.32 6.35
C LEU A 85 14.22 7.78 7.79
N ARG A 86 13.23 8.42 8.43
CA ARG A 86 13.34 8.95 9.79
C ARG A 86 12.39 8.19 10.70
N PRO A 87 12.89 7.36 11.63
CA PRO A 87 12.05 6.63 12.56
C PRO A 87 11.20 7.56 13.42
N VAL A 88 9.91 7.29 13.51
CA VAL A 88 8.93 8.02 14.32
C VAL A 88 8.22 7.02 15.24
N PRO A 89 8.14 7.28 16.57
CA PRO A 89 7.35 6.46 17.48
C PRO A 89 5.86 6.44 17.06
N ARG A 90 5.21 5.28 17.18
CA ARG A 90 3.77 5.12 16.83
C ARG A 90 2.88 6.16 17.49
N GLN A 91 3.06 6.35 18.80
CA GLN A 91 2.25 7.29 19.58
C GLN A 91 2.35 8.72 19.04
N LEU A 92 3.57 9.16 18.74
CA LEU A 92 3.79 10.49 18.15
C LEU A 92 3.13 10.63 16.79
N ALA A 93 3.23 9.61 15.92
CA ALA A 93 2.60 9.62 14.62
C ALA A 93 1.06 9.67 14.71
N VAL A 94 0.46 8.88 15.63
CA VAL A 94 -1.00 8.87 15.85
C VAL A 94 -1.48 10.21 16.41
N THR A 95 -0.75 10.79 17.37
CA THR A 95 -1.10 12.10 17.95
C THR A 95 -1.02 13.20 16.89
N ALA A 96 0.06 13.24 16.11
CA ALA A 96 0.22 14.20 15.03
C ALA A 96 -0.88 14.07 13.96
N ALA A 97 -1.28 12.85 13.64
CA ALA A 97 -2.39 12.57 12.72
C ALA A 97 -3.72 13.10 13.30
N GLY A 98 -3.99 12.86 14.57
CA GLY A 98 -5.19 13.38 15.25
C GLY A 98 -5.25 14.91 15.25
N VAL A 99 -4.14 15.57 15.50
CA VAL A 99 -4.05 17.04 15.41
C VAL A 99 -4.27 17.51 13.97
N SER A 100 -3.67 16.83 12.98
CA SER A 100 -3.86 17.14 11.55
C SER A 100 -5.33 17.03 11.14
N GLU A 101 -6.02 15.97 11.57
CA GLU A 101 -7.45 15.77 11.30
C GLU A 101 -8.32 16.86 11.96
N LEU A 102 -8.01 17.22 13.21
CA LEU A 102 -8.74 18.27 13.92
C LEU A 102 -8.57 19.63 13.24
N LEU A 103 -7.34 19.99 12.88
CA LEU A 103 -7.05 21.25 12.17
C LEU A 103 -7.72 21.31 10.80
N ALA A 104 -7.79 20.19 10.08
CA ALA A 104 -8.48 20.12 8.81
C ALA A 104 -9.99 20.37 8.95
N ARG A 105 -10.62 19.82 10.00
CA ARG A 105 -12.05 20.05 10.32
C ARG A 105 -12.36 21.49 10.69
N LEU A 106 -11.42 22.20 11.29
CA LEU A 106 -11.59 23.59 11.71
C LEU A 106 -11.35 24.60 10.55
N ARG A 107 -10.84 24.14 9.41
CA ARG A 107 -10.61 25.00 8.25
C ARG A 107 -11.86 25.12 7.39
N PRO A 108 -12.13 26.30 6.78
CA PRO A 108 -13.20 26.46 5.80
C PRO A 108 -13.03 25.46 4.65
N GLY A 109 -14.13 24.81 4.26
CA GLY A 109 -14.13 23.79 3.20
C GLY A 109 -13.63 22.40 3.61
N CYS A 110 -13.27 22.20 4.89
CA CYS A 110 -12.82 20.91 5.44
C CYS A 110 -11.86 20.15 4.50
N PRO A 111 -10.69 20.72 4.17
CA PRO A 111 -9.76 20.08 3.24
C PRO A 111 -9.30 18.73 3.77
N GLU A 112 -8.99 17.80 2.87
CA GLU A 112 -8.46 16.49 3.26
C GLU A 112 -7.16 16.65 4.07
N PRO A 113 -7.05 16.06 5.28
CA PRO A 113 -5.85 16.17 6.10
C PRO A 113 -4.67 15.44 5.44
N ARG A 114 -3.51 16.06 5.47
CA ARG A 114 -2.29 15.49 4.89
C ARG A 114 -1.83 14.22 5.59
N LEU A 115 -2.13 14.08 6.87
CA LEU A 115 -1.81 12.93 7.71
C LEU A 115 -3.09 12.51 8.44
N THR A 116 -3.48 11.24 8.29
CA THR A 116 -4.65 10.65 8.95
C THR A 116 -4.24 9.52 9.86
N ARG A 117 -5.02 9.28 10.92
CA ARG A 117 -4.84 8.11 11.79
C ARG A 117 -4.96 6.81 11.01
N TYR A 118 -5.84 6.77 10.00
CA TYR A 118 -5.96 5.64 9.09
C TYR A 118 -4.65 5.40 8.32
N GLY A 119 -4.07 6.43 7.70
CA GLY A 119 -2.81 6.32 6.98
C GLY A 119 -1.64 5.86 7.88
N VAL A 120 -1.57 6.39 9.11
CA VAL A 120 -0.61 5.93 10.13
C VAL A 120 -0.88 4.46 10.49
N GLY A 121 -2.16 4.06 10.59
CA GLY A 121 -2.57 2.68 10.86
C GLY A 121 -2.05 1.70 9.81
N VAL A 122 -2.24 2.01 8.54
CA VAL A 122 -1.83 1.15 7.41
C VAL A 122 -0.34 0.84 7.41
N ILE A 123 0.52 1.81 7.76
CA ILE A 123 1.98 1.65 7.75
C ILE A 123 2.59 1.38 9.13
N GLY A 124 1.84 1.56 10.19
CA GLY A 124 2.33 1.45 11.57
C GLY A 124 2.08 0.10 12.24
N TRP A 125 1.17 -0.72 11.71
CA TRP A 125 0.83 -2.05 12.23
C TRP A 125 0.91 -3.11 11.14
N SER A 126 1.29 -4.32 11.54
CA SER A 126 1.37 -5.44 10.62
C SER A 126 -0.04 -5.86 10.18
N GLN A 127 -0.20 -6.05 8.87
CA GLN A 127 -1.43 -6.48 8.23
C GLN A 127 -1.06 -7.44 7.11
N THR A 128 -1.21 -8.74 7.36
CA THR A 128 -0.99 -9.79 6.38
C THR A 128 -2.29 -10.54 6.14
N LEU A 129 -2.46 -11.07 4.95
CA LEU A 129 -3.65 -11.79 4.53
C LEU A 129 -3.33 -13.26 4.29
N ASP A 130 -4.13 -14.14 4.87
CA ASP A 130 -4.10 -15.54 4.49
C ASP A 130 -4.89 -15.73 3.19
N ILE A 131 -4.20 -16.08 2.12
CA ILE A 131 -4.77 -16.36 0.80
C ILE A 131 -4.98 -17.85 0.55
N GLY A 132 -4.82 -18.71 1.58
CA GLY A 132 -4.93 -20.17 1.46
C GLY A 132 -6.27 -20.60 0.90
N ARG A 133 -7.37 -20.00 1.37
CA ARG A 133 -8.71 -20.30 0.83
C ARG A 133 -8.81 -19.98 -0.66
N ALA A 134 -8.34 -18.82 -1.10
CA ALA A 134 -8.39 -18.44 -2.52
C ALA A 134 -7.56 -19.39 -3.38
N ARG A 135 -6.41 -19.82 -2.89
CA ARG A 135 -5.58 -20.84 -3.57
C ARG A 135 -6.27 -22.19 -3.70
N ASN A 136 -6.88 -22.66 -2.63
CA ASN A 136 -7.45 -24.02 -2.57
C ASN A 136 -8.81 -24.10 -3.29
N GLU A 137 -9.66 -23.11 -3.16
CA GLU A 137 -11.04 -23.14 -3.68
C GLU A 137 -11.17 -22.49 -5.07
N LEU A 138 -10.36 -21.47 -5.39
CA LEU A 138 -10.39 -20.78 -6.68
C LEU A 138 -9.21 -21.10 -7.59
N GLY A 139 -8.22 -21.86 -7.11
CA GLY A 139 -6.97 -22.06 -7.84
C GLY A 139 -6.17 -20.75 -8.04
N TYR A 140 -6.39 -19.74 -7.17
CA TYR A 140 -5.74 -18.45 -7.28
C TYR A 140 -4.22 -18.56 -7.14
N VAL A 141 -3.52 -18.07 -8.16
CA VAL A 141 -2.05 -17.88 -8.15
C VAL A 141 -1.77 -16.45 -8.55
N PRO A 142 -0.99 -15.69 -7.77
CA PRO A 142 -0.54 -14.35 -8.19
C PRO A 142 0.21 -14.41 -9.52
N VAL A 143 -0.24 -13.65 -10.51
CA VAL A 143 0.33 -13.61 -11.87
C VAL A 143 1.44 -12.57 -12.00
N THR A 144 1.43 -11.56 -11.13
CA THR A 144 2.45 -10.50 -11.07
C THR A 144 3.13 -10.54 -9.71
N SER A 145 4.45 -10.71 -9.71
CA SER A 145 5.25 -10.66 -8.48
C SER A 145 5.26 -9.25 -7.88
N LEU A 146 5.63 -9.13 -6.61
CA LEU A 146 5.78 -7.83 -5.98
C LEU A 146 6.83 -6.97 -6.70
N GLU A 147 7.94 -7.57 -7.08
CA GLU A 147 9.06 -6.90 -7.74
C GLU A 147 8.67 -6.38 -9.12
N ASP A 148 8.05 -7.20 -9.95
CA ASP A 148 7.57 -6.82 -11.29
C ASP A 148 6.49 -5.73 -11.19
N GLY A 149 5.58 -5.84 -10.24
CA GLY A 149 4.55 -4.86 -9.98
C GLY A 149 5.12 -3.50 -9.58
N LEU A 150 6.09 -3.47 -8.67
CA LEU A 150 6.77 -2.23 -8.26
C LEU A 150 7.59 -1.63 -9.41
N ALA A 151 8.27 -2.46 -10.22
CA ALA A 151 9.03 -2.00 -11.37
C ALA A 151 8.10 -1.38 -12.44
N THR A 152 6.94 -1.98 -12.68
CA THR A 152 5.94 -1.48 -13.63
C THR A 152 5.32 -0.18 -13.14
N PHE A 153 4.97 -0.10 -11.85
CA PHE A 153 4.50 1.12 -11.22
C PHE A 153 5.55 2.25 -11.36
N ALA A 154 6.81 1.98 -11.02
CA ALA A 154 7.88 2.98 -11.06
C ALA A 154 8.17 3.49 -12.48
N ARG A 155 8.05 2.64 -13.50
CA ARG A 155 8.14 3.07 -14.91
C ARG A 155 7.01 4.04 -15.26
N HIS A 156 5.78 3.68 -14.91
CA HIS A 156 4.62 4.55 -15.15
C HIS A 156 4.75 5.89 -14.43
N TRP A 157 5.17 5.87 -13.16
CA TRP A 157 5.43 7.07 -12.38
C TRP A 157 6.42 8.01 -13.05
N LYS A 158 7.56 7.50 -13.53
CA LYS A 158 8.59 8.31 -14.20
C LYS A 158 8.14 8.94 -15.50
N THR A 159 7.15 8.36 -16.18
CA THR A 159 6.67 8.88 -17.47
C THR A 159 5.53 9.88 -17.36
N HIS A 160 4.77 9.88 -16.25
CA HIS A 160 3.53 10.65 -16.15
C HIS A 160 3.53 11.69 -15.02
N ASP A 161 4.52 11.69 -14.15
CA ASP A 161 4.51 12.49 -12.91
C ASP A 161 5.72 13.43 -12.81
N HIS A 162 5.96 14.18 -13.88
CA HIS A 162 6.96 15.26 -13.97
C HIS A 162 6.36 16.61 -13.68
#